data_b25b328da76230224f56412127cce0cd
#
_entry.id   b25b328da76230224f56412127cce0cd
#
_cell.length_a   1.000
_cell.length_b   1.000
_cell.length_c   1.000
_cell.angle_alpha   90.00
_cell.angle_beta   90.00
_cell.angle_gamma   90.00
#
_symmetry.space_group_name_H-M   'P 1'
#
loop_
_entity.id
_entity.type
_entity.pdbx_description
1 polymer ?
#
loop_
_entity_poly.entity_id
_entity_poly.type
_entity_poly.pdbx_seq_one_letter_code
_entity_poly.pdbx_strand_id
1 'polypeptide(L)'
;MRIGLLSYRSHPFSGGQGVYIRHLSNAFIALGHEVYVISGPPYPSLSPKVELIKIPSLDLFSVESRIKAFKLSFLLSPIDLIEWLGIISGGFPEPYAFGKRLESFLKSTDIKFDVLLDNQSLCYSLLEIQKSYPLVTTIHHPITRDHRIALDSAKNWKERLSTNRWHGFLKMQKKVAPKLHKIICPSMQSKEDVVKEFLVKPDSIDVVLNGIDINTFRFRGSERSHSNHIVTTASADIPLKGLKYLIGSLPGILEEFPDTHLQVIGKAPQGGGIRRLISKLHLVDKVSFHSELSESEVVQIYCSAEIAVIPSLYEGFGFGAGEAMACGVPLISTTSGGLKEVIGDAAIIIESGSSEEIEKAVIGLFSDTNKQELYSQLGRKRMEDKFDWLGAANKYLGIFNDAKENFKVR
;
A
#
# COMPACT_ATOMS: atom_id res chain seq x y z
N MET A 1 13.56 -18.99 13.74
CA MET A 1 12.27 -18.71 14.39
C MET A 1 11.13 -19.18 13.51
N ARG A 2 10.03 -19.56 14.13
CA ARG A 2 8.75 -19.80 13.45
C ARG A 2 7.90 -18.53 13.52
N ILE A 3 7.74 -17.86 12.39
CA ILE A 3 7.13 -16.53 12.27
C ILE A 3 5.74 -16.66 11.64
N GLY A 4 4.71 -16.13 12.28
CA GLY A 4 3.36 -16.02 11.74
C GLY A 4 3.05 -14.59 11.26
N LEU A 5 2.83 -14.40 9.96
CA LEU A 5 2.43 -13.13 9.37
C LEU A 5 0.92 -13.10 9.22
N LEU A 6 0.25 -12.18 9.90
CA LEU A 6 -1.21 -12.08 9.93
C LEU A 6 -1.67 -10.99 8.97
N SER A 7 -2.55 -11.32 8.03
CA SER A 7 -3.08 -10.33 7.07
C SER A 7 -4.55 -10.58 6.78
N TYR A 8 -5.41 -9.62 7.10
CA TYR A 8 -6.85 -9.78 6.86
C TYR A 8 -7.21 -9.80 5.37
N ARG A 9 -6.33 -9.24 4.51
CA ARG A 9 -6.41 -9.33 3.05
C ARG A 9 -5.05 -9.01 2.43
N SER A 10 -4.71 -9.69 1.33
CA SER A 10 -3.42 -9.51 0.65
C SER A 10 -3.57 -9.72 -0.85
N HIS A 11 -4.24 -8.76 -1.52
CA HIS A 11 -4.45 -8.88 -2.98
C HIS A 11 -3.10 -9.01 -3.70
N PRO A 12 -2.91 -10.02 -4.58
CA PRO A 12 -1.61 -10.28 -5.20
C PRO A 12 -1.16 -9.19 -6.18
N PHE A 13 -2.11 -8.50 -6.82
CA PHE A 13 -1.85 -7.55 -7.92
C PHE A 13 -2.24 -6.10 -7.61
N SER A 14 -2.79 -5.80 -6.43
CA SER A 14 -3.22 -4.46 -6.10
C SER A 14 -3.07 -4.16 -4.61
N GLY A 15 -2.57 -2.96 -4.32
CA GLY A 15 -2.34 -2.49 -2.96
C GLY A 15 -1.01 -2.95 -2.37
N GLY A 16 -0.44 -2.11 -1.52
CA GLY A 16 0.89 -2.34 -0.92
C GLY A 16 0.95 -3.50 0.07
N GLN A 17 -0.19 -3.92 0.66
CA GLN A 17 -0.20 -4.98 1.70
C GLN A 17 0.22 -6.35 1.17
N GLY A 18 -0.25 -6.74 -0.03
CA GLY A 18 0.14 -8.00 -0.65
C GLY A 18 1.61 -8.03 -1.06
N VAL A 19 2.10 -6.92 -1.63
CA VAL A 19 3.52 -6.72 -1.98
C VAL A 19 4.39 -6.83 -0.73
N TYR A 20 4.04 -6.12 0.34
CA TYR A 20 4.75 -6.15 1.61
C TYR A 20 4.84 -7.56 2.20
N ILE A 21 3.73 -8.29 2.32
CA ILE A 21 3.70 -9.65 2.89
C ILE A 21 4.56 -10.60 2.06
N ARG A 22 4.49 -10.53 0.73
CA ARG A 22 5.27 -11.38 -0.16
C ARG A 22 6.77 -11.16 0.00
N HIS A 23 7.23 -9.91 -0.08
CA HIS A 23 8.66 -9.63 -0.02
C HIS A 23 9.23 -9.85 1.38
N LEU A 24 8.51 -9.46 2.43
CA LEU A 24 8.96 -9.67 3.80
C LEU A 24 9.02 -11.16 4.16
N SER A 25 8.02 -11.96 3.74
CA SER A 25 8.05 -13.42 3.96
C SER A 25 9.23 -14.08 3.23
N ASN A 26 9.51 -13.66 1.98
CA ASN A 26 10.65 -14.16 1.23
C ASN A 26 12.00 -13.80 1.90
N ALA A 27 12.12 -12.59 2.44
CA ALA A 27 13.31 -12.16 3.14
C ALA A 27 13.55 -12.96 4.42
N PHE A 28 12.51 -13.27 5.20
CA PHE A 28 12.63 -14.14 6.37
C PHE A 28 13.02 -15.57 6.00
N ILE A 29 12.47 -16.14 4.91
CA ILE A 29 12.89 -17.45 4.39
C ILE A 29 14.37 -17.42 3.98
N ALA A 30 14.83 -16.37 3.29
CA ALA A 30 16.21 -16.22 2.88
C ALA A 30 17.17 -16.13 4.09
N LEU A 31 16.70 -15.60 5.21
CA LEU A 31 17.43 -15.56 6.49
C LEU A 31 17.31 -16.86 7.32
N GLY A 32 16.74 -17.93 6.77
CA GLY A 32 16.67 -19.24 7.40
C GLY A 32 15.55 -19.42 8.42
N HIS A 33 14.48 -18.63 8.34
CA HIS A 33 13.32 -18.74 9.23
C HIS A 33 12.19 -19.56 8.60
N GLU A 34 11.37 -20.18 9.43
CA GLU A 34 10.14 -20.87 9.05
C GLU A 34 8.98 -19.83 9.07
N VAL A 35 8.32 -19.64 7.94
CA VAL A 35 7.36 -18.55 7.76
C VAL A 35 5.99 -19.06 7.36
N TYR A 36 4.99 -18.65 8.11
CA TYR A 36 3.57 -18.90 7.86
C TYR A 36 2.87 -17.57 7.57
N VAL A 37 2.13 -17.50 6.47
CA VAL A 37 1.22 -16.38 6.20
C VAL A 37 -0.20 -16.82 6.50
N ILE A 38 -0.82 -16.23 7.51
CA ILE A 38 -2.18 -16.51 7.94
C ILE A 38 -3.07 -15.40 7.38
N SER A 39 -3.79 -15.69 6.30
CA SER A 39 -4.47 -14.64 5.52
C SER A 39 -5.95 -14.91 5.31
N GLY A 40 -6.73 -13.80 5.35
CA GLY A 40 -8.07 -13.74 4.76
C GLY A 40 -8.00 -13.47 3.24
N PRO A 41 -9.10 -13.68 2.50
CA PRO A 41 -9.18 -13.38 1.07
C PRO A 41 -9.24 -11.85 0.80
N PRO A 42 -8.78 -11.39 -0.36
CA PRO A 42 -8.05 -12.15 -1.38
C PRO A 42 -6.67 -12.57 -0.89
N TYR A 43 -6.29 -13.82 -1.18
CA TYR A 43 -5.07 -14.42 -0.68
C TYR A 43 -3.84 -13.93 -1.45
N PRO A 44 -2.66 -13.83 -0.81
CA PRO A 44 -1.43 -13.42 -1.47
C PRO A 44 -0.88 -14.50 -2.40
N SER A 45 -0.12 -14.07 -3.41
CA SER A 45 0.77 -14.95 -4.17
C SER A 45 2.12 -15.02 -3.44
N LEU A 46 2.51 -16.20 -2.99
CA LEU A 46 3.69 -16.43 -2.15
C LEU A 46 4.65 -17.42 -2.80
N SER A 47 5.90 -17.38 -2.38
CA SER A 47 6.89 -18.42 -2.70
C SER A 47 6.42 -19.79 -2.17
N PRO A 48 6.69 -20.90 -2.88
CA PRO A 48 6.38 -22.26 -2.40
C PRO A 48 7.02 -22.63 -1.05
N LYS A 49 8.02 -21.88 -0.61
CA LYS A 49 8.69 -22.09 0.69
C LYS A 49 7.94 -21.44 1.86
N VAL A 50 6.94 -20.61 1.59
CA VAL A 50 6.10 -19.93 2.59
C VAL A 50 4.80 -20.70 2.73
N GLU A 51 4.45 -21.12 3.93
CA GLU A 51 3.20 -21.83 4.18
C GLU A 51 2.03 -20.85 4.29
N LEU A 52 0.99 -21.04 3.45
CA LEU A 52 -0.21 -20.23 3.46
C LEU A 52 -1.33 -20.92 4.24
N ILE A 53 -1.70 -20.33 5.37
CA ILE A 53 -2.88 -20.74 6.15
C ILE A 53 -4.03 -19.82 5.80
N LYS A 54 -5.06 -20.37 5.17
CA LYS A 54 -6.24 -19.62 4.72
C LYS A 54 -7.27 -19.52 5.82
N ILE A 55 -7.55 -18.30 6.28
CA ILE A 55 -8.68 -18.00 7.16
C ILE A 55 -9.87 -17.62 6.26
N PRO A 56 -10.94 -18.42 6.22
CA PRO A 56 -12.07 -18.13 5.35
C PRO A 56 -12.78 -16.84 5.78
N SER A 57 -13.35 -16.12 4.82
CA SER A 57 -14.31 -15.03 5.03
C SER A 57 -15.43 -15.12 4.00
N LEU A 58 -16.42 -14.26 4.10
CA LEU A 58 -17.52 -14.25 3.13
C LEU A 58 -17.11 -13.70 1.76
N ASP A 59 -15.97 -12.99 1.67
CA ASP A 59 -15.41 -12.37 0.46
C ASP A 59 -16.45 -11.64 -0.41
N LEU A 60 -17.33 -10.88 0.24
CA LEU A 60 -18.47 -10.23 -0.40
C LEU A 60 -18.11 -9.05 -1.30
N PHE A 61 -16.83 -8.68 -1.38
CA PHE A 61 -16.36 -7.66 -2.33
C PHE A 61 -16.07 -8.23 -3.72
N SER A 62 -15.93 -9.56 -3.83
CA SER A 62 -15.74 -10.27 -5.11
C SER A 62 -17.06 -10.66 -5.80
N VAL A 63 -18.22 -10.54 -5.11
CA VAL A 63 -19.53 -10.96 -5.63
C VAL A 63 -20.31 -9.80 -6.23
N GLU A 64 -21.07 -10.06 -7.33
CA GLU A 64 -21.89 -9.04 -8.01
C GLU A 64 -23.01 -8.47 -7.13
N SER A 65 -23.66 -9.31 -6.32
CA SER A 65 -24.75 -8.87 -5.45
C SER A 65 -24.58 -9.38 -4.02
N ARG A 66 -24.20 -8.47 -3.14
CA ARG A 66 -23.97 -8.73 -1.70
C ARG A 66 -25.25 -9.18 -0.96
N ILE A 67 -26.41 -8.71 -1.41
CA ILE A 67 -27.71 -9.10 -0.80
C ILE A 67 -28.06 -10.53 -1.21
N LYS A 68 -27.90 -10.88 -2.50
CA LYS A 68 -28.18 -12.22 -3.00
C LYS A 68 -27.19 -13.27 -2.50
N ALA A 69 -26.01 -12.85 -2.02
CA ALA A 69 -24.99 -13.74 -1.42
C ALA A 69 -25.40 -14.27 -0.03
N PHE A 70 -26.52 -13.86 0.53
CA PHE A 70 -27.03 -14.36 1.80
C PHE A 70 -27.27 -15.88 1.75
N LYS A 71 -26.79 -16.57 2.79
CA LYS A 71 -27.01 -18.01 2.99
C LYS A 71 -27.60 -18.22 4.39
N LEU A 72 -28.54 -19.16 4.52
CA LEU A 72 -29.14 -19.50 5.83
C LEU A 72 -28.07 -19.92 6.86
N SER A 73 -26.94 -20.50 6.41
CA SER A 73 -25.82 -20.84 7.27
C SER A 73 -25.21 -19.64 8.00
N PHE A 74 -25.38 -18.39 7.49
CA PHE A 74 -24.88 -17.20 8.18
C PHE A 74 -25.60 -16.94 9.50
N LEU A 75 -26.84 -17.41 9.65
CA LEU A 75 -27.58 -17.36 10.91
C LEU A 75 -26.99 -18.24 12.00
N LEU A 76 -26.24 -19.28 11.62
CA LEU A 76 -25.58 -20.21 12.53
C LEU A 76 -24.20 -19.72 13.00
N SER A 77 -23.64 -18.69 12.34
CA SER A 77 -22.35 -18.11 12.65
C SER A 77 -22.51 -16.60 12.97
N PRO A 78 -22.44 -16.20 14.24
CA PRO A 78 -22.52 -14.78 14.59
C PRO A 78 -21.51 -13.90 13.86
N ILE A 79 -20.31 -14.44 13.56
CA ILE A 79 -19.25 -13.71 12.86
C ILE A 79 -19.65 -13.48 11.39
N ASP A 80 -20.19 -14.51 10.71
CA ASP A 80 -20.61 -14.41 9.32
C ASP A 80 -21.81 -13.45 9.19
N LEU A 81 -22.75 -13.51 10.13
CA LEU A 81 -23.88 -12.59 10.16
C LEU A 81 -23.43 -11.14 10.36
N ILE A 82 -22.52 -10.87 11.29
CA ILE A 82 -21.95 -9.52 11.53
C ILE A 82 -21.20 -9.05 10.28
N GLU A 83 -20.42 -9.91 9.64
CA GLU A 83 -19.68 -9.58 8.41
C GLU A 83 -20.67 -9.23 7.28
N TRP A 84 -21.68 -10.04 7.03
CA TRP A 84 -22.69 -9.79 6.03
C TRP A 84 -23.46 -8.49 6.29
N LEU A 85 -24.03 -8.32 7.50
CA LEU A 85 -24.76 -7.09 7.88
C LEU A 85 -23.87 -5.84 7.80
N GLY A 86 -22.61 -5.96 8.20
CA GLY A 86 -21.64 -4.89 8.09
C GLY A 86 -21.46 -4.42 6.66
N ILE A 87 -21.28 -5.35 5.71
CA ILE A 87 -21.04 -5.05 4.30
C ILE A 87 -22.30 -4.51 3.60
N ILE A 88 -23.47 -5.14 3.78
CA ILE A 88 -24.71 -4.64 3.15
C ILE A 88 -25.13 -3.27 3.65
N SER A 89 -24.76 -2.91 4.88
CA SER A 89 -24.96 -1.57 5.44
C SER A 89 -23.90 -0.55 5.01
N GLY A 90 -22.98 -0.91 4.09
CA GLY A 90 -21.94 -0.04 3.56
C GLY A 90 -20.71 0.12 4.46
N GLY A 91 -20.53 -0.74 5.46
CA GLY A 91 -19.36 -0.74 6.32
C GLY A 91 -18.24 -1.66 5.82
N PHE A 92 -17.13 -1.70 6.57
CA PHE A 92 -15.96 -2.53 6.30
C PHE A 92 -15.62 -3.40 7.53
N PRO A 93 -16.32 -4.54 7.72
CA PRO A 93 -16.16 -5.42 8.88
C PRO A 93 -14.99 -6.42 8.76
N GLU A 94 -14.34 -6.54 7.60
CA GLU A 94 -13.31 -7.56 7.33
C GLU A 94 -12.23 -7.68 8.42
N PRO A 95 -11.60 -6.58 8.92
CA PRO A 95 -10.57 -6.72 9.95
C PRO A 95 -11.12 -7.30 11.25
N TYR A 96 -12.35 -6.97 11.61
CA TYR A 96 -13.02 -7.52 12.80
C TYR A 96 -13.31 -9.01 12.64
N ALA A 97 -13.94 -9.40 11.53
CA ALA A 97 -14.31 -10.79 11.26
C ALA A 97 -13.06 -11.69 11.14
N PHE A 98 -12.03 -11.21 10.42
CA PHE A 98 -10.72 -11.88 10.36
C PHE A 98 -10.15 -12.10 11.75
N GLY A 99 -10.10 -11.07 12.59
CA GLY A 99 -9.56 -11.17 13.93
C GLY A 99 -10.25 -12.23 14.79
N LYS A 100 -11.58 -12.34 14.70
CA LYS A 100 -12.34 -13.35 15.43
C LYS A 100 -12.06 -14.79 14.96
N ARG A 101 -11.98 -14.99 13.65
CA ARG A 101 -11.62 -16.29 13.06
C ARG A 101 -10.16 -16.66 13.35
N LEU A 102 -9.25 -15.68 13.27
CA LEU A 102 -7.84 -15.84 13.64
C LEU A 102 -7.69 -16.26 15.11
N GLU A 103 -8.39 -15.62 16.02
CA GLU A 103 -8.36 -15.95 17.46
C GLU A 103 -8.82 -17.40 17.69
N SER A 104 -9.89 -17.85 17.00
CA SER A 104 -10.36 -19.22 17.06
C SER A 104 -9.33 -20.21 16.51
N PHE A 105 -8.71 -19.89 15.36
CA PHE A 105 -7.66 -20.71 14.75
C PHE A 105 -6.46 -20.86 15.69
N LEU A 106 -5.95 -19.76 16.26
CA LEU A 106 -4.79 -19.78 17.17
C LEU A 106 -5.03 -20.57 18.46
N LYS A 107 -6.30 -20.70 18.90
CA LYS A 107 -6.67 -21.53 20.05
C LYS A 107 -6.74 -23.03 19.72
N SER A 108 -6.95 -23.40 18.46
CA SER A 108 -7.15 -24.78 18.01
C SER A 108 -5.95 -25.38 17.30
N THR A 109 -4.99 -24.57 16.87
CA THR A 109 -3.80 -25.04 16.14
C THR A 109 -2.73 -25.60 17.06
N ASP A 110 -2.04 -26.68 16.62
CA ASP A 110 -0.87 -27.23 17.28
C ASP A 110 0.43 -26.49 16.90
N ILE A 111 0.36 -25.56 15.94
CA ILE A 111 1.54 -24.80 15.48
C ILE A 111 1.96 -23.81 16.58
N LYS A 112 3.20 -23.94 17.03
CA LYS A 112 3.80 -23.03 18.01
C LYS A 112 4.56 -21.93 17.30
N PHE A 113 4.02 -20.71 17.29
CA PHE A 113 4.70 -19.54 16.74
C PHE A 113 5.63 -18.91 17.78
N ASP A 114 6.84 -18.57 17.37
CA ASP A 114 7.79 -17.79 18.18
C ASP A 114 7.36 -16.33 18.29
N VAL A 115 6.78 -15.79 17.21
CA VAL A 115 6.31 -14.43 17.11
C VAL A 115 5.20 -14.32 16.06
N LEU A 116 4.26 -13.43 16.29
CA LEU A 116 3.24 -13.04 15.31
C LEU A 116 3.46 -11.59 14.88
N LEU A 117 3.34 -11.32 13.58
CA LEU A 117 3.37 -9.99 12.98
C LEU A 117 2.01 -9.69 12.35
N ASP A 118 1.25 -8.75 12.93
CA ASP A 118 0.00 -8.27 12.33
C ASP A 118 0.27 -7.21 11.26
N ASN A 119 -0.31 -7.40 10.07
CA ASN A 119 -0.25 -6.47 8.96
C ASN A 119 -1.47 -5.53 9.00
N GLN A 120 -1.44 -4.59 9.93
CA GLN A 120 -2.41 -3.49 10.09
C GLN A 120 -3.89 -3.93 10.17
N SER A 121 -4.21 -5.09 10.73
CA SER A 121 -5.62 -5.42 10.98
C SER A 121 -6.20 -4.55 12.09
N LEU A 122 -5.42 -4.29 13.13
CA LEU A 122 -5.78 -3.50 14.31
C LEU A 122 -7.14 -3.91 14.89
N CYS A 123 -7.43 -5.22 14.84
CA CYS A 123 -8.69 -5.78 15.32
C CYS A 123 -8.65 -6.03 16.83
N TYR A 124 -9.83 -6.09 17.48
CA TYR A 124 -9.93 -6.32 18.91
C TYR A 124 -9.25 -7.61 19.38
N SER A 125 -9.26 -8.67 18.55
CA SER A 125 -8.65 -9.95 18.90
C SER A 125 -7.15 -9.88 19.12
N LEU A 126 -6.44 -8.87 18.57
CA LEU A 126 -5.01 -8.67 18.84
C LEU A 126 -4.74 -8.44 20.31
N LEU A 127 -5.67 -7.80 21.06
CA LEU A 127 -5.52 -7.57 22.49
C LEU A 127 -5.58 -8.87 23.31
N GLU A 128 -6.25 -9.91 22.83
CA GLU A 128 -6.25 -11.22 23.45
C GLU A 128 -5.05 -12.05 22.96
N ILE A 129 -4.73 -11.98 21.67
CA ILE A 129 -3.60 -12.71 21.06
C ILE A 129 -2.28 -12.29 21.71
N GLN A 130 -2.05 -11.00 21.97
CA GLN A 130 -0.83 -10.51 22.60
C GLN A 130 -0.63 -10.98 24.06
N LYS A 131 -1.66 -11.56 24.70
CA LYS A 131 -1.53 -12.21 26.02
C LYS A 131 -0.94 -13.62 25.93
N SER A 132 -1.06 -14.26 24.76
CA SER A 132 -0.66 -15.66 24.54
C SER A 132 0.55 -15.81 23.60
N TYR A 133 0.87 -14.78 22.81
CA TYR A 133 1.97 -14.77 21.85
C TYR A 133 2.74 -13.46 21.89
N PRO A 134 4.08 -13.48 21.68
CA PRO A 134 4.82 -12.29 21.29
C PRO A 134 4.21 -11.71 20.01
N LEU A 135 3.65 -10.50 20.08
CA LEU A 135 2.94 -9.85 18.98
C LEU A 135 3.60 -8.51 18.65
N VAL A 136 3.90 -8.33 17.37
CA VAL A 136 4.31 -7.06 16.77
C VAL A 136 3.27 -6.66 15.74
N THR A 137 2.98 -5.39 15.57
CA THR A 137 2.00 -4.91 14.59
C THR A 137 2.65 -3.88 13.67
N THR A 138 2.59 -4.10 12.36
CA THR A 138 2.95 -3.05 11.39
C THR A 138 1.75 -2.16 11.14
N ILE A 139 1.94 -0.84 11.27
CA ILE A 139 0.96 0.18 10.87
C ILE A 139 1.58 0.98 9.73
N HIS A 140 1.11 0.75 8.51
CA HIS A 140 1.65 1.41 7.31
C HIS A 140 1.36 2.90 7.30
N HIS A 141 0.13 3.27 7.67
CA HIS A 141 -0.31 4.64 7.95
C HIS A 141 -1.69 4.62 8.63
N PRO A 142 -2.04 5.67 9.37
CA PRO A 142 -3.38 5.76 9.94
C PRO A 142 -4.40 6.11 8.85
N ILE A 143 -5.36 5.21 8.60
CA ILE A 143 -6.42 5.37 7.58
C ILE A 143 -7.37 6.57 7.89
N THR A 144 -7.21 7.21 9.02
CA THR A 144 -7.86 8.49 9.36
C THR A 144 -7.53 9.61 8.37
N ARG A 145 -6.34 9.58 7.76
CA ARG A 145 -5.95 10.49 6.69
C ARG A 145 -6.79 10.25 5.43
N ASP A 146 -6.91 9.00 5.03
CA ASP A 146 -7.71 8.58 3.87
C ASP A 146 -9.17 8.98 4.06
N HIS A 147 -9.72 8.75 5.28
CA HIS A 147 -11.07 9.15 5.65
C HIS A 147 -11.29 10.66 5.50
N ARG A 148 -10.34 11.48 5.99
CA ARG A 148 -10.43 12.95 5.91
C ARG A 148 -10.41 13.43 4.46
N ILE A 149 -9.46 12.95 3.66
CA ILE A 149 -9.36 13.30 2.24
C ILE A 149 -10.61 12.85 1.46
N ALA A 150 -11.14 11.67 1.78
CA ALA A 150 -12.39 11.19 1.16
C ALA A 150 -13.61 12.05 1.55
N LEU A 151 -13.69 12.52 2.79
CA LEU A 151 -14.74 13.44 3.24
C LEU A 151 -14.64 14.81 2.56
N ASP A 152 -13.43 15.34 2.38
CA ASP A 152 -13.20 16.64 1.72
C ASP A 152 -13.51 16.56 0.22
N SER A 153 -13.37 15.37 -0.37
CA SER A 153 -13.69 15.11 -1.78
C SER A 153 -15.16 14.79 -2.02
N ALA A 154 -15.96 14.56 -0.98
CA ALA A 154 -17.37 14.18 -1.07
C ALA A 154 -18.23 15.37 -1.51
N LYS A 155 -19.02 15.17 -2.59
CA LYS A 155 -19.82 16.22 -3.25
C LYS A 155 -21.15 16.55 -2.55
N ASN A 156 -21.65 15.62 -1.75
CA ASN A 156 -22.95 15.75 -1.10
C ASN A 156 -23.02 14.98 0.23
N TRP A 157 -24.11 15.21 0.99
CA TRP A 157 -24.27 14.60 2.30
C TRP A 157 -24.40 13.07 2.27
N LYS A 158 -24.94 12.48 1.18
CA LYS A 158 -25.06 11.01 1.02
C LYS A 158 -23.69 10.37 0.85
N GLU A 159 -22.84 10.96 0.05
CA GLU A 159 -21.44 10.51 -0.11
C GLU A 159 -20.68 10.63 1.23
N ARG A 160 -20.86 11.74 1.98
CA ARG A 160 -20.25 11.90 3.31
C ARG A 160 -20.73 10.82 4.29
N LEU A 161 -22.04 10.52 4.30
CA LEU A 161 -22.60 9.46 5.15
C LEU A 161 -22.03 8.08 4.79
N SER A 162 -21.98 7.75 3.50
CA SER A 162 -21.38 6.50 3.00
C SER A 162 -19.91 6.40 3.38
N THR A 163 -19.14 7.47 3.18
CA THR A 163 -17.72 7.54 3.57
C THR A 163 -17.53 7.32 5.08
N ASN A 164 -18.34 7.97 5.92
CA ASN A 164 -18.31 7.75 7.37
C ASN A 164 -18.67 6.31 7.75
N ARG A 165 -19.67 5.73 7.09
CA ARG A 165 -20.10 4.34 7.35
C ARG A 165 -19.01 3.34 6.96
N TRP A 166 -18.40 3.53 5.78
CA TRP A 166 -17.26 2.70 5.33
C TRP A 166 -16.11 2.73 6.33
N HIS A 167 -15.72 3.92 6.79
CA HIS A 167 -14.61 4.10 7.72
C HIS A 167 -14.97 3.84 9.20
N GLY A 168 -16.13 3.26 9.48
CA GLY A 168 -16.58 2.96 10.86
C GLY A 168 -15.62 2.06 11.65
N PHE A 169 -14.83 1.22 10.97
CA PHE A 169 -13.79 0.37 11.57
C PHE A 169 -12.66 1.17 12.25
N LEU A 170 -12.46 2.43 11.90
CA LEU A 170 -11.47 3.30 12.55
C LEU A 170 -11.71 3.46 14.04
N LYS A 171 -12.97 3.36 14.50
CA LYS A 171 -13.29 3.36 15.94
C LYS A 171 -12.64 2.19 16.66
N MET A 172 -12.55 1.03 16.03
CA MET A 172 -11.85 -0.14 16.55
C MET A 172 -10.34 0.10 16.56
N GLN A 173 -9.76 0.53 15.44
CA GLN A 173 -8.34 0.78 15.30
C GLN A 173 -7.82 1.79 16.34
N LYS A 174 -8.53 2.90 16.55
CA LYS A 174 -8.23 3.91 17.59
C LYS A 174 -8.26 3.37 19.01
N LYS A 175 -9.08 2.34 19.29
CA LYS A 175 -9.16 1.71 20.62
C LYS A 175 -8.10 0.64 20.82
N VAL A 176 -7.66 -0.01 19.75
CA VAL A 176 -6.70 -1.13 19.79
C VAL A 176 -5.26 -0.62 19.77
N ALA A 177 -4.92 0.24 18.82
CA ALA A 177 -3.54 0.66 18.58
C ALA A 177 -2.81 1.16 19.84
N PRO A 178 -3.39 2.02 20.73
CA PRO A 178 -2.70 2.49 21.94
C PRO A 178 -2.40 1.40 22.99
N LYS A 179 -3.01 0.22 22.83
CA LYS A 179 -2.89 -0.91 23.77
C LYS A 179 -1.97 -2.02 23.26
N LEU A 180 -1.46 -1.86 22.04
CA LEU A 180 -0.48 -2.80 21.48
C LEU A 180 0.91 -2.53 22.09
N HIS A 181 1.63 -3.61 22.35
CA HIS A 181 2.91 -3.52 23.06
C HIS A 181 4.05 -3.06 22.16
N LYS A 182 4.05 -3.46 20.87
CA LYS A 182 5.11 -3.17 19.92
C LYS A 182 4.54 -2.92 18.55
N ILE A 183 4.90 -1.79 17.99
CA ILE A 183 4.41 -1.33 16.67
C ILE A 183 5.61 -1.01 15.79
N ILE A 184 5.48 -1.24 14.50
CA ILE A 184 6.44 -0.85 13.47
C ILE A 184 5.72 0.04 12.46
N CYS A 185 6.37 1.14 12.06
CA CYS A 185 5.93 2.00 10.98
C CYS A 185 6.97 2.01 9.85
N PRO A 186 6.55 2.11 8.56
CA PRO A 186 7.48 2.10 7.43
C PRO A 186 8.15 3.44 7.17
N SER A 187 7.85 4.49 7.94
CA SER A 187 8.45 5.81 7.82
C SER A 187 8.33 6.60 9.13
N MET A 188 9.17 7.60 9.33
CA MET A 188 9.04 8.54 10.47
C MET A 188 7.72 9.30 10.40
N GLN A 189 7.31 9.73 9.20
CA GLN A 189 6.03 10.42 9.04
C GLN A 189 4.85 9.53 9.45
N SER A 190 4.86 8.23 9.07
CA SER A 190 3.83 7.28 9.51
C SER A 190 3.84 7.10 11.03
N LYS A 191 5.02 7.08 11.68
CA LYS A 191 5.14 7.06 13.14
C LYS A 191 4.51 8.30 13.77
N GLU A 192 4.84 9.50 13.32
CA GLU A 192 4.28 10.75 13.82
C GLU A 192 2.75 10.79 13.66
N ASP A 193 2.26 10.35 12.51
CA ASP A 193 0.83 10.29 12.23
C ASP A 193 0.12 9.27 13.14
N VAL A 194 0.71 8.10 13.40
CA VAL A 194 0.17 7.08 14.33
C VAL A 194 0.14 7.60 15.76
N VAL A 195 1.19 8.26 16.21
CA VAL A 195 1.23 8.93 17.54
C VAL A 195 0.08 9.93 17.65
N LYS A 196 -0.08 10.79 16.68
CA LYS A 196 -1.08 11.86 16.67
C LYS A 196 -2.52 11.35 16.55
N GLU A 197 -2.77 10.45 15.60
CA GLU A 197 -4.12 10.04 15.19
C GLU A 197 -4.67 8.90 16.06
N PHE A 198 -3.81 8.02 16.56
CA PHE A 198 -4.18 6.86 17.37
C PHE A 198 -3.76 6.99 18.85
N LEU A 199 -3.09 8.09 19.22
CA LEU A 199 -2.61 8.35 20.59
C LEU A 199 -1.71 7.22 21.13
N VAL A 200 -0.89 6.64 20.27
CA VAL A 200 0.09 5.61 20.62
C VAL A 200 1.31 6.28 21.26
N LYS A 201 1.91 5.63 22.24
CA LYS A 201 3.15 6.12 22.87
C LYS A 201 4.31 6.04 21.87
N PRO A 202 5.10 7.12 21.66
CA PRO A 202 6.21 7.13 20.70
C PRO A 202 7.24 6.01 20.92
N ASP A 203 7.52 5.64 22.19
CA ASP A 203 8.51 4.62 22.55
C ASP A 203 8.07 3.19 22.22
N SER A 204 6.78 2.96 21.96
CA SER A 204 6.27 1.66 21.52
C SER A 204 6.36 1.47 20.00
N ILE A 205 6.84 2.49 19.26
CA ILE A 205 6.89 2.49 17.80
C ILE A 205 8.33 2.53 17.30
N ASP A 206 8.76 1.49 16.60
CA ASP A 206 9.98 1.48 15.80
C ASP A 206 9.69 1.89 14.35
N VAL A 207 10.72 2.38 13.68
CA VAL A 207 10.66 2.68 12.25
C VAL A 207 11.55 1.71 11.49
N VAL A 208 10.93 0.95 10.57
CA VAL A 208 11.64 0.07 9.66
C VAL A 208 11.15 0.36 8.25
N LEU A 209 11.99 0.98 7.44
CA LEU A 209 11.67 1.25 6.03
C LEU A 209 11.41 -0.07 5.30
N ASN A 210 10.40 -0.10 4.43
CA ASN A 210 10.19 -1.25 3.55
C ASN A 210 11.34 -1.36 2.54
N GLY A 211 11.57 -2.56 2.03
CA GLY A 211 12.48 -2.77 0.90
C GLY A 211 11.82 -2.52 -0.45
N ILE A 212 12.65 -2.42 -1.48
CA ILE A 212 12.27 -2.48 -2.89
C ILE A 212 13.01 -3.66 -3.51
N ASP A 213 12.34 -4.45 -4.35
CA ASP A 213 13.00 -5.56 -5.04
C ASP A 213 13.79 -5.04 -6.26
N ILE A 214 15.01 -4.58 -5.97
CA ILE A 214 15.93 -4.03 -6.98
C ILE A 214 16.40 -5.06 -8.02
N ASN A 215 16.20 -6.36 -7.78
CA ASN A 215 16.54 -7.42 -8.72
C ASN A 215 15.46 -7.59 -9.78
N THR A 216 14.19 -7.45 -9.38
CA THR A 216 13.05 -7.46 -10.27
C THR A 216 12.88 -6.11 -10.95
N PHE A 217 12.84 -5.02 -10.15
CA PHE A 217 12.73 -3.65 -10.64
C PHE A 217 14.12 -3.13 -11.05
N ARG A 218 14.48 -3.34 -12.31
CA ARG A 218 15.72 -2.86 -12.90
C ARG A 218 15.54 -2.59 -14.38
N PHE A 219 16.28 -1.62 -14.88
CA PHE A 219 16.34 -1.36 -16.31
C PHE A 219 16.94 -2.57 -17.04
N ARG A 220 16.30 -3.00 -18.12
CA ARG A 220 16.70 -4.20 -18.90
C ARG A 220 17.06 -3.89 -20.36
N GLY A 221 17.07 -2.60 -20.73
CA GLY A 221 17.44 -2.16 -22.07
C GLY A 221 18.89 -1.72 -22.19
N SER A 222 19.36 -1.52 -23.44
CA SER A 222 20.67 -0.90 -23.71
C SER A 222 20.59 0.62 -23.64
N GLU A 223 19.47 1.22 -24.05
CA GLU A 223 19.23 2.67 -24.05
C GLU A 223 17.78 2.95 -23.70
N ARG A 224 17.51 4.11 -23.03
CA ARG A 224 16.15 4.59 -22.81
C ARG A 224 15.58 5.17 -24.08
N SER A 225 14.34 4.88 -24.34
CA SER A 225 13.60 5.51 -25.42
C SER A 225 13.22 6.93 -25.03
N HIS A 226 13.52 7.92 -25.87
CA HIS A 226 12.97 9.27 -25.78
C HIS A 226 11.57 9.25 -26.40
N SER A 227 10.62 8.67 -25.68
CA SER A 227 9.27 8.41 -26.17
C SER A 227 8.23 9.42 -25.70
N ASN A 228 8.62 10.39 -24.85
CA ASN A 228 7.73 11.29 -24.13
C ASN A 228 6.65 10.55 -23.31
N HIS A 229 6.93 9.30 -22.90
CA HIS A 229 5.99 8.53 -22.07
C HIS A 229 6.16 8.87 -20.60
N ILE A 230 5.04 9.19 -19.97
CA ILE A 230 4.95 9.41 -18.52
C ILE A 230 4.31 8.17 -17.90
N VAL A 231 4.86 7.68 -16.78
CA VAL A 231 4.24 6.61 -15.99
C VAL A 231 3.84 7.11 -14.60
N THR A 232 2.71 6.61 -14.11
CA THR A 232 2.28 6.81 -12.72
C THR A 232 1.63 5.54 -12.17
N THR A 233 1.68 5.35 -10.85
CA THR A 233 0.94 4.30 -10.14
C THR A 233 -0.19 4.94 -9.35
N ALA A 234 -1.41 4.77 -9.81
CA ALA A 234 -2.58 5.29 -9.16
C ALA A 234 -3.83 4.48 -9.53
N SER A 235 -4.60 4.01 -8.55
CA SER A 235 -5.97 3.61 -8.85
C SER A 235 -6.80 4.86 -9.10
N ALA A 236 -7.50 4.90 -10.23
CA ALA A 236 -8.39 6.01 -10.57
C ALA A 236 -9.46 6.19 -9.49
N ASP A 237 -9.90 7.42 -9.32
CA ASP A 237 -10.91 7.83 -8.32
C ASP A 237 -10.49 7.63 -6.84
N ILE A 238 -9.22 7.34 -6.55
CA ILE A 238 -8.66 7.46 -5.22
C ILE A 238 -8.01 8.84 -5.09
N PRO A 239 -8.65 9.80 -4.40
CA PRO A 239 -8.14 11.20 -4.33
C PRO A 239 -6.72 11.30 -3.79
N LEU A 240 -6.37 10.40 -2.87
CA LEU A 240 -5.08 10.33 -2.19
C LEU A 240 -3.89 10.27 -3.16
N LYS A 241 -4.08 9.65 -4.34
CA LYS A 241 -3.02 9.46 -5.34
C LYS A 241 -2.78 10.66 -6.25
N GLY A 242 -3.61 11.69 -6.17
CA GLY A 242 -3.40 12.95 -6.90
C GLY A 242 -3.52 12.86 -8.43
N LEU A 243 -3.98 11.72 -8.99
CA LEU A 243 -4.04 11.49 -10.45
C LEU A 243 -4.78 12.58 -11.20
N LYS A 244 -5.80 13.21 -10.59
CA LYS A 244 -6.55 14.31 -11.22
C LYS A 244 -5.67 15.52 -11.57
N TYR A 245 -4.62 15.77 -10.78
CA TYR A 245 -3.71 16.88 -11.00
C TYR A 245 -2.73 16.59 -12.14
N LEU A 246 -2.25 15.34 -12.23
CA LEU A 246 -1.42 14.89 -13.36
C LEU A 246 -2.22 14.91 -14.67
N ILE A 247 -3.48 14.47 -14.68
CA ILE A 247 -4.33 14.56 -15.87
C ILE A 247 -4.60 16.03 -16.22
N GLY A 248 -4.79 16.89 -15.22
CA GLY A 248 -4.99 18.32 -15.40
C GLY A 248 -3.78 19.08 -15.97
N SER A 249 -2.55 18.53 -15.82
CA SER A 249 -1.33 19.10 -16.39
C SER A 249 -1.09 18.71 -17.86
N LEU A 250 -1.73 17.61 -18.33
CA LEU A 250 -1.46 17.09 -19.67
C LEU A 250 -1.74 18.07 -20.82
N PRO A 251 -2.80 18.91 -20.79
CA PRO A 251 -3.01 19.89 -21.88
C PRO A 251 -1.80 20.78 -22.13
N GLY A 252 -1.21 21.41 -21.10
CA GLY A 252 -0.03 22.25 -21.27
C GLY A 252 1.22 21.45 -21.67
N ILE A 253 1.40 20.24 -21.14
CA ILE A 253 2.49 19.36 -21.56
C ILE A 253 2.38 19.02 -23.07
N LEU A 254 1.17 18.74 -23.55
CA LEU A 254 0.91 18.38 -24.94
C LEU A 254 1.08 19.55 -25.95
N GLU A 255 1.02 20.82 -25.48
CA GLU A 255 1.35 21.99 -26.29
C GLU A 255 2.83 22.00 -26.68
N GLU A 256 3.73 21.61 -25.75
CA GLU A 256 5.18 21.56 -25.98
C GLU A 256 5.65 20.19 -26.51
N PHE A 257 5.02 19.11 -26.05
CA PHE A 257 5.35 17.71 -26.39
C PHE A 257 4.11 16.96 -26.88
N PRO A 258 3.68 17.14 -28.16
CA PRO A 258 2.42 16.60 -28.69
C PRO A 258 2.33 15.08 -28.65
N ASP A 259 3.45 14.37 -28.66
CA ASP A 259 3.52 12.90 -28.64
C ASP A 259 3.46 12.30 -27.23
N THR A 260 3.33 13.14 -26.19
CA THR A 260 3.24 12.66 -24.81
C THR A 260 2.09 11.69 -24.62
N HIS A 261 2.38 10.58 -23.93
CA HIS A 261 1.39 9.59 -23.52
C HIS A 261 1.53 9.22 -22.04
N LEU A 262 0.43 9.26 -21.30
CA LEU A 262 0.39 8.87 -19.90
C LEU A 262 -0.04 7.42 -19.72
N GLN A 263 0.83 6.62 -19.12
CA GLN A 263 0.56 5.24 -18.73
C GLN A 263 0.24 5.19 -17.22
N VAL A 264 -0.97 4.76 -16.87
CA VAL A 264 -1.41 4.65 -15.47
C VAL A 264 -1.46 3.19 -15.05
N ILE A 265 -0.58 2.79 -14.14
CA ILE A 265 -0.63 1.46 -13.51
C ILE A 265 -1.69 1.51 -12.41
N GLY A 266 -2.87 0.97 -12.71
CA GLY A 266 -4.01 0.96 -11.79
C GLY A 266 -5.35 0.80 -12.51
N LYS A 267 -6.41 0.57 -11.72
CA LYS A 267 -7.77 0.40 -12.25
C LYS A 267 -8.45 1.74 -12.49
N ALA A 268 -9.19 1.83 -13.59
CA ALA A 268 -10.07 2.96 -13.90
C ALA A 268 -11.53 2.46 -14.05
N PRO A 269 -12.36 2.58 -13.02
CA PRO A 269 -13.77 2.21 -13.10
C PRO A 269 -14.49 2.95 -14.23
N GLN A 270 -15.37 2.26 -14.95
CA GLN A 270 -16.21 2.89 -15.97
C GLN A 270 -17.13 3.93 -15.30
N GLY A 271 -17.26 5.10 -15.93
CA GLY A 271 -18.09 6.19 -15.40
C GLY A 271 -17.50 6.93 -14.18
N GLY A 272 -16.26 6.60 -13.77
CA GLY A 272 -15.53 7.28 -12.69
C GLY A 272 -15.22 8.75 -12.97
N GLY A 273 -14.88 9.50 -11.93
CA GLY A 273 -14.54 10.93 -12.02
C GLY A 273 -13.36 11.21 -12.93
N ILE A 274 -12.34 10.35 -12.87
CA ILE A 274 -11.13 10.46 -13.69
C ILE A 274 -11.44 10.25 -15.18
N ARG A 275 -12.24 9.25 -15.56
CA ARG A 275 -12.61 9.05 -16.96
C ARG A 275 -13.42 10.22 -17.53
N ARG A 276 -14.32 10.81 -16.71
CA ARG A 276 -15.04 12.03 -17.11
C ARG A 276 -14.08 13.21 -17.30
N LEU A 277 -13.06 13.36 -16.45
CA LEU A 277 -12.05 14.40 -16.60
C LEU A 277 -11.25 14.23 -17.90
N ILE A 278 -10.77 13.02 -18.19
CA ILE A 278 -10.07 12.67 -19.43
C ILE A 278 -10.92 13.02 -20.67
N SER A 279 -12.20 12.63 -20.66
CA SER A 279 -13.11 12.95 -21.77
C SER A 279 -13.36 14.45 -21.91
N LYS A 280 -13.52 15.19 -20.78
CA LYS A 280 -13.72 16.64 -20.78
C LYS A 280 -12.51 17.39 -21.34
N LEU A 281 -11.29 16.88 -21.10
CA LEU A 281 -10.05 17.49 -21.58
C LEU A 281 -9.61 16.94 -22.96
N HIS A 282 -10.43 16.10 -23.61
CA HIS A 282 -10.13 15.46 -24.92
C HIS A 282 -8.83 14.64 -24.93
N LEU A 283 -8.53 13.92 -23.80
CA LEU A 283 -7.30 13.17 -23.60
C LEU A 283 -7.47 11.65 -23.74
N VAL A 284 -8.56 11.18 -24.36
CA VAL A 284 -8.90 9.74 -24.43
C VAL A 284 -7.77 8.91 -25.06
N ASP A 285 -7.15 9.41 -26.11
CA ASP A 285 -6.06 8.74 -26.83
C ASP A 285 -4.66 9.03 -26.24
N LYS A 286 -4.59 9.85 -25.20
CA LYS A 286 -3.33 10.26 -24.53
C LYS A 286 -3.14 9.59 -23.16
N VAL A 287 -4.11 8.81 -22.67
CA VAL A 287 -4.06 8.17 -21.36
C VAL A 287 -4.48 6.71 -21.44
N SER A 288 -3.62 5.80 -21.04
CA SER A 288 -3.91 4.37 -20.92
C SER A 288 -3.87 3.89 -19.46
N PHE A 289 -4.73 2.91 -19.15
CA PHE A 289 -4.78 2.27 -17.84
C PHE A 289 -4.43 0.80 -17.96
N HIS A 290 -3.54 0.37 -17.06
CA HIS A 290 -3.05 -1.00 -17.00
C HIS A 290 -3.33 -1.57 -15.61
N SER A 291 -4.05 -2.68 -15.53
CA SER A 291 -4.40 -3.32 -14.25
C SER A 291 -4.24 -4.83 -14.32
N GLU A 292 -4.14 -5.48 -13.16
CA GLU A 292 -3.96 -6.93 -13.04
C GLU A 292 -2.68 -7.45 -13.72
N LEU A 293 -1.64 -6.62 -13.68
CA LEU A 293 -0.35 -6.89 -14.27
C LEU A 293 0.50 -7.80 -13.37
N SER A 294 1.30 -8.65 -14.00
CA SER A 294 2.45 -9.29 -13.36
C SER A 294 3.55 -8.26 -13.07
N GLU A 295 4.47 -8.58 -12.16
CA GLU A 295 5.63 -7.69 -11.89
C GLU A 295 6.48 -7.44 -13.13
N SER A 296 6.64 -8.44 -14.01
CA SER A 296 7.39 -8.28 -15.24
C SER A 296 6.75 -7.27 -16.19
N GLU A 297 5.41 -7.24 -16.28
CA GLU A 297 4.68 -6.25 -17.08
C GLU A 297 4.79 -4.85 -16.46
N VAL A 298 4.71 -4.74 -15.13
CA VAL A 298 4.95 -3.46 -14.43
C VAL A 298 6.35 -2.93 -14.73
N VAL A 299 7.38 -3.79 -14.65
CA VAL A 299 8.76 -3.42 -15.00
C VAL A 299 8.88 -2.97 -16.45
N GLN A 300 8.21 -3.64 -17.39
CA GLN A 300 8.20 -3.23 -18.81
C GLN A 300 7.62 -1.82 -18.98
N ILE A 301 6.51 -1.51 -18.30
CA ILE A 301 5.92 -0.17 -18.34
C ILE A 301 6.87 0.88 -17.77
N TYR A 302 7.49 0.62 -16.61
CA TYR A 302 8.50 1.53 -16.07
C TYR A 302 9.69 1.71 -17.03
N CYS A 303 10.20 0.63 -17.60
CA CYS A 303 11.34 0.69 -18.53
C CYS A 303 11.01 1.39 -19.86
N SER A 304 9.74 1.40 -20.29
CA SER A 304 9.29 2.11 -21.49
C SER A 304 9.02 3.60 -21.25
N ALA A 305 8.91 4.02 -19.99
CA ALA A 305 8.64 5.40 -19.66
C ALA A 305 9.94 6.23 -19.55
N GLU A 306 9.86 7.47 -19.99
CA GLU A 306 10.93 8.45 -19.88
C GLU A 306 10.94 9.12 -18.51
N ILE A 307 9.76 9.38 -17.95
CA ILE A 307 9.55 10.05 -16.65
C ILE A 307 8.50 9.32 -15.84
N ALA A 308 8.72 9.20 -14.54
CA ALA A 308 7.69 8.79 -13.59
C ALA A 308 7.18 10.02 -12.81
N VAL A 309 5.86 10.10 -12.59
CA VAL A 309 5.23 11.15 -11.80
C VAL A 309 4.40 10.55 -10.70
N ILE A 310 4.71 10.83 -9.43
CA ILE A 310 3.97 10.37 -8.25
C ILE A 310 3.41 11.62 -7.51
N PRO A 311 2.24 12.13 -7.92
CA PRO A 311 1.68 13.37 -7.43
C PRO A 311 0.80 13.17 -6.19
N SER A 312 1.11 12.19 -5.36
CA SER A 312 0.26 11.76 -4.24
C SER A 312 0.08 12.88 -3.21
N LEU A 313 -1.16 13.01 -2.72
CA LEU A 313 -1.51 13.90 -1.61
C LEU A 313 -1.07 13.30 -0.25
N TYR A 314 -0.93 11.98 -0.20
CA TYR A 314 -0.39 11.26 0.94
C TYR A 314 0.01 9.82 0.56
N GLU A 315 1.12 9.35 1.13
CA GLU A 315 1.60 7.97 1.04
C GLU A 315 2.12 7.50 2.39
N GLY A 316 1.83 6.26 2.77
CA GLY A 316 2.45 5.67 3.96
C GLY A 316 3.93 5.35 3.75
N PHE A 317 4.27 4.88 2.54
CA PHE A 317 5.65 4.60 2.11
C PHE A 317 5.91 5.13 0.71
N GLY A 318 5.27 4.57 -0.33
CA GLY A 318 5.46 4.99 -1.72
C GLY A 318 6.19 3.95 -2.57
N PHE A 319 5.67 2.71 -2.60
CA PHE A 319 6.26 1.64 -3.43
C PHE A 319 6.43 2.07 -4.88
N GLY A 320 5.43 2.70 -5.50
CA GLY A 320 5.52 3.11 -6.90
C GLY A 320 6.66 4.10 -7.19
N ALA A 321 6.98 4.98 -6.24
CA ALA A 321 8.15 5.87 -6.35
C ALA A 321 9.46 5.05 -6.30
N GLY A 322 9.57 4.15 -5.31
CA GLY A 322 10.74 3.29 -5.16
C GLY A 322 10.95 2.35 -6.35
N GLU A 323 9.88 1.74 -6.88
CA GLU A 323 9.90 0.87 -8.05
C GLU A 323 10.37 1.60 -9.32
N ALA A 324 9.83 2.82 -9.56
CA ALA A 324 10.26 3.68 -10.66
C ALA A 324 11.76 4.02 -10.55
N MET A 325 12.20 4.47 -9.36
CA MET A 325 13.60 4.79 -9.09
C MET A 325 14.50 3.56 -9.25
N ALA A 326 14.06 2.38 -8.80
CA ALA A 326 14.79 1.12 -8.95
C ALA A 326 14.95 0.73 -10.44
N CYS A 327 13.93 1.00 -11.27
CA CYS A 327 14.05 0.89 -12.72
C CYS A 327 14.89 2.02 -13.33
N GLY A 328 15.44 2.93 -12.53
CA GLY A 328 16.21 4.10 -12.96
C GLY A 328 15.36 5.12 -13.75
N VAL A 329 14.03 5.16 -13.57
CA VAL A 329 13.17 6.16 -14.21
C VAL A 329 13.31 7.47 -13.44
N PRO A 330 13.67 8.59 -14.09
CA PRO A 330 13.68 9.91 -13.46
C PRO A 330 12.32 10.22 -12.84
N LEU A 331 12.31 10.63 -11.58
CA LEU A 331 11.10 10.77 -10.79
C LEU A 331 10.76 12.23 -10.48
N ILE A 332 9.52 12.60 -10.73
CA ILE A 332 8.87 13.82 -10.22
C ILE A 332 7.89 13.36 -9.13
N SER A 333 7.99 13.93 -7.92
CA SER A 333 7.16 13.48 -6.80
C SER A 333 6.87 14.59 -5.80
N THR A 334 5.78 14.47 -5.07
CA THR A 334 5.54 15.22 -3.84
C THR A 334 6.36 14.63 -2.69
N THR A 335 6.46 15.36 -1.58
CA THR A 335 7.08 14.88 -0.32
C THR A 335 6.03 14.43 0.70
N SER A 336 4.81 14.13 0.28
CA SER A 336 3.67 13.85 1.15
C SER A 336 3.77 12.48 1.84
N GLY A 337 3.71 12.47 3.16
CA GLY A 337 3.83 11.24 3.95
C GLY A 337 5.23 10.63 3.87
N GLY A 338 5.32 9.30 3.73
CA GLY A 338 6.57 8.56 3.64
C GLY A 338 7.37 8.78 2.35
N LEU A 339 6.80 9.44 1.32
CA LEU A 339 7.51 9.73 0.07
C LEU A 339 8.81 10.50 0.31
N LYS A 340 8.80 11.47 1.25
CA LYS A 340 10.01 12.23 1.59
C LYS A 340 11.19 11.31 1.94
N GLU A 341 10.94 10.26 2.69
CA GLU A 341 11.98 9.31 3.11
C GLU A 341 12.41 8.38 1.98
N VAL A 342 11.48 8.03 1.09
CA VAL A 342 11.78 7.18 -0.09
C VAL A 342 12.60 7.95 -1.11
N ILE A 343 12.13 9.13 -1.52
CA ILE A 343 12.76 9.88 -2.63
C ILE A 343 14.04 10.62 -2.19
N GLY A 344 14.09 11.19 -0.98
CA GLY A 344 15.20 12.03 -0.52
C GLY A 344 15.43 13.20 -1.47
N ASP A 345 16.66 13.30 -1.94
CA ASP A 345 17.16 14.27 -2.92
C ASP A 345 17.26 13.71 -4.36
N ALA A 346 16.80 12.47 -4.57
CA ALA A 346 16.91 11.75 -5.83
C ALA A 346 15.66 11.86 -6.73
N ALA A 347 14.85 12.90 -6.55
CA ALA A 347 13.67 13.21 -7.36
C ALA A 347 13.47 14.72 -7.49
N ILE A 348 12.75 15.14 -8.53
CA ILE A 348 12.26 16.52 -8.63
C ILE A 348 11.04 16.66 -7.73
N ILE A 349 11.09 17.60 -6.81
CA ILE A 349 10.03 17.83 -5.82
C ILE A 349 9.04 18.87 -6.36
N ILE A 350 7.76 18.54 -6.25
CA ILE A 350 6.63 19.40 -6.61
C ILE A 350 5.69 19.60 -5.42
N GLU A 351 4.92 20.67 -5.44
CA GLU A 351 3.87 20.90 -4.47
C GLU A 351 2.68 19.95 -4.68
N SER A 352 2.14 19.50 -3.56
CA SER A 352 0.98 18.61 -3.56
C SER A 352 -0.28 19.34 -4.05
N GLY A 353 -0.97 18.76 -5.04
CA GLY A 353 -2.22 19.31 -5.52
C GLY A 353 -2.10 20.40 -6.59
N SER A 354 -0.93 20.58 -7.20
CA SER A 354 -0.68 21.56 -8.25
C SER A 354 -0.46 20.92 -9.61
N SER A 355 -1.38 21.12 -10.56
CA SER A 355 -1.19 20.72 -11.97
C SER A 355 -0.12 21.57 -12.65
N GLU A 356 -0.01 22.84 -12.29
CA GLU A 356 0.98 23.76 -12.84
C GLU A 356 2.42 23.34 -12.49
N GLU A 357 2.66 22.94 -11.23
CA GLU A 357 3.98 22.44 -10.81
C GLU A 357 4.35 21.12 -11.52
N ILE A 358 3.36 20.22 -11.71
CA ILE A 358 3.58 19.00 -12.49
C ILE A 358 3.97 19.32 -13.94
N GLU A 359 3.22 20.22 -14.60
CA GLU A 359 3.46 20.65 -15.97
C GLU A 359 4.88 21.22 -16.13
N LYS A 360 5.26 22.20 -15.31
CA LYS A 360 6.60 22.80 -15.33
C LYS A 360 7.71 21.78 -15.13
N ALA A 361 7.52 20.87 -14.17
CA ALA A 361 8.52 19.85 -13.85
C ALA A 361 8.69 18.84 -15.00
N VAL A 362 7.58 18.39 -15.63
CA VAL A 362 7.62 17.47 -16.77
C VAL A 362 8.26 18.12 -17.98
N ILE A 363 7.83 19.33 -18.38
CA ILE A 363 8.42 20.08 -19.51
C ILE A 363 9.91 20.30 -19.28
N GLY A 364 10.29 20.75 -18.08
CA GLY A 364 11.69 20.97 -17.73
C GLY A 364 12.54 19.70 -17.76
N LEU A 365 11.96 18.55 -17.43
CA LEU A 365 12.70 17.28 -17.43
C LEU A 365 12.75 16.65 -18.85
N PHE A 366 11.71 16.77 -19.66
CA PHE A 366 11.74 16.34 -21.07
C PHE A 366 12.75 17.16 -21.90
N SER A 367 12.95 18.43 -21.57
CA SER A 367 13.88 19.33 -22.27
C SER A 367 15.34 19.17 -21.84
N ASP A 368 15.67 18.37 -20.81
CA ASP A 368 17.02 18.30 -20.23
C ASP A 368 17.46 16.84 -19.98
N THR A 369 18.10 16.25 -20.99
CA THR A 369 18.60 14.87 -20.94
C THR A 369 19.68 14.67 -19.87
N ASN A 370 20.48 15.69 -19.55
CA ASN A 370 21.47 15.58 -18.47
C ASN A 370 20.79 15.46 -17.11
N LYS A 371 19.70 16.22 -16.91
CA LYS A 371 18.87 16.07 -15.70
C LYS A 371 18.21 14.72 -15.61
N GLN A 372 17.68 14.20 -16.72
CA GLN A 372 17.11 12.85 -16.75
C GLN A 372 18.15 11.81 -16.30
N GLU A 373 19.35 11.84 -16.89
CA GLU A 373 20.43 10.90 -16.54
C GLU A 373 20.82 11.05 -15.07
N LEU A 374 20.98 12.26 -14.57
CA LEU A 374 21.31 12.54 -13.17
C LEU A 374 20.28 11.90 -12.22
N TYR A 375 18.98 12.18 -12.40
CA TYR A 375 17.94 11.65 -11.51
C TYR A 375 17.70 10.15 -11.70
N SER A 376 17.96 9.59 -12.88
CA SER A 376 17.99 8.17 -13.13
C SER A 376 19.03 7.47 -12.25
N GLN A 377 20.27 7.95 -12.27
CA GLN A 377 21.39 7.40 -11.51
C GLN A 377 21.19 7.59 -10.00
N LEU A 378 20.81 8.79 -9.56
CA LEU A 378 20.57 9.08 -8.15
C LEU A 378 19.44 8.21 -7.58
N GLY A 379 18.36 8.05 -8.34
CA GLY A 379 17.22 7.23 -7.95
C GLY A 379 17.61 5.76 -7.78
N ARG A 380 18.25 5.18 -8.79
CA ARG A 380 18.69 3.79 -8.75
C ARG A 380 19.66 3.52 -7.60
N LYS A 381 20.70 4.34 -7.47
CA LYS A 381 21.68 4.24 -6.39
C LYS A 381 21.04 4.31 -5.02
N ARG A 382 20.09 5.23 -4.82
CA ARG A 382 19.38 5.36 -3.55
C ARG A 382 18.63 4.09 -3.16
N MET A 383 17.97 3.42 -4.12
CA MET A 383 17.26 2.17 -3.88
C MET A 383 18.22 1.06 -3.49
N GLU A 384 19.36 0.94 -4.18
CA GLU A 384 20.40 -0.03 -3.88
C GLU A 384 21.00 0.17 -2.49
N ASP A 385 21.28 1.42 -2.11
CA ASP A 385 22.00 1.74 -0.86
C ASP A 385 21.09 1.63 0.39
N LYS A 386 19.74 1.84 0.28
CA LYS A 386 18.90 2.09 1.45
C LYS A 386 17.65 1.22 1.57
N PHE A 387 17.19 0.61 0.48
CA PHE A 387 15.89 -0.02 0.45
C PHE A 387 15.97 -1.53 0.15
N ASP A 388 16.76 -2.24 0.95
CA ASP A 388 16.92 -3.69 0.87
C ASP A 388 15.96 -4.44 1.80
N TRP A 389 15.25 -5.43 1.25
CA TRP A 389 14.33 -6.28 2.03
C TRP A 389 15.04 -7.15 3.06
N LEU A 390 16.28 -7.61 2.80
CA LEU A 390 17.04 -8.38 3.77
C LEU A 390 17.46 -7.53 4.97
N GLY A 391 17.89 -6.29 4.70
CA GLY A 391 18.20 -5.32 5.74
C GLY A 391 16.95 -4.94 6.57
N ALA A 392 15.80 -4.75 5.91
CA ALA A 392 14.54 -4.56 6.60
C ALA A 392 14.18 -5.77 7.48
N ALA A 393 14.22 -6.98 6.95
CA ALA A 393 13.92 -8.21 7.68
C ALA A 393 14.83 -8.40 8.90
N ASN A 394 16.14 -8.10 8.81
CA ASN A 394 17.05 -8.16 9.95
C ASN A 394 16.64 -7.19 11.08
N LYS A 395 16.17 -5.98 10.75
CA LYS A 395 15.63 -5.04 11.74
C LYS A 395 14.36 -5.59 12.41
N TYR A 396 13.46 -6.19 11.61
CA TYR A 396 12.27 -6.89 12.15
C TYR A 396 12.67 -8.01 13.12
N LEU A 397 13.69 -8.81 12.80
CA LEU A 397 14.16 -9.89 13.66
C LEU A 397 14.72 -9.40 14.99
N GLY A 398 15.42 -8.26 15.00
CA GLY A 398 15.82 -7.58 16.25
C GLY A 398 14.60 -7.24 17.12
N ILE A 399 13.60 -6.58 16.53
CA ILE A 399 12.36 -6.21 17.22
C ILE A 399 11.58 -7.44 17.70
N PHE A 400 11.58 -8.54 16.93
CA PHE A 400 10.94 -9.80 17.32
C PHE A 400 11.62 -10.44 18.54
N ASN A 401 12.95 -10.40 18.60
CA ASN A 401 13.70 -10.88 19.77
C ASN A 401 13.36 -10.06 21.01
N ASP A 402 13.35 -8.74 20.91
CA ASP A 402 12.93 -7.85 22.01
C ASP A 402 11.49 -8.14 22.46
N ALA A 403 10.57 -8.37 21.51
CA ALA A 403 9.18 -8.70 21.83
C ALA A 403 9.07 -10.05 22.54
N LYS A 404 9.88 -11.06 22.17
CA LYS A 404 9.93 -12.38 22.82
C LYS A 404 10.50 -12.30 24.24
N GLU A 405 11.57 -11.53 24.42
CA GLU A 405 12.17 -11.34 25.76
C GLU A 405 11.20 -10.65 26.72
N ASN A 406 10.60 -9.56 26.26
CA ASN A 406 9.59 -8.84 27.05
C ASN A 406 8.32 -9.66 27.32
N PHE A 407 7.98 -10.63 26.49
CA PHE A 407 6.85 -11.53 26.70
C PHE A 407 7.13 -12.56 27.79
N LYS A 408 8.37 -13.08 27.89
CA LYS A 408 8.77 -14.05 28.94
C LYS A 408 8.79 -13.45 30.34
N VAL A 409 8.96 -12.15 30.44
CA VAL A 409 9.05 -11.41 31.72
C VAL A 409 7.66 -11.06 32.29
N ARG A 410 6.60 -11.20 31.48
CA ARG A 410 5.20 -10.93 31.87
C ARG A 410 4.47 -12.20 32.26
#